data_40ce29c72e6b4b3ea0a1f640b32bbaf4
#
_entry.id   40ce29c72e6b4b3ea0a1f640b32bbaf4
#
_cell.length_a   1.000
_cell.length_b   1.000
_cell.length_c   1.000
_cell.angle_alpha   90.00
_cell.angle_beta   90.00
_cell.angle_gamma   90.00
#
_symmetry.space_group_name_H-M   'P 1'
#
loop_
_entity.id
_entity.type
_entity.pdbx_description
1 polymer ?
#
loop_
_entity_poly.entity_id
_entity_poly.type
_entity_poly.pdbx_seq_one_letter_code
_entity_poly.pdbx_strand_id
1 'polypeptide(L)'
;MATVAYKCPNCASPLTYDGTTGKMLCAACDSQFDQDTIEALNAQEEAGTVDFVAPTEEYSASDAAHMQAYHCKSCGAELITEGTTTATECPYCGSPTILPDRIDGGIRPEMVVPFVITKEQAQQAFEGYFKGKKLLPNIFKKDNQIAEMRKLFVPYWLFDCNAEGDIIYNAEKKHTRREGEWEVTTVEHYIVRRAGSMSFENIPVDGSVKMDDKITESLEPYDLTKAVPFQPTVLSGVMADHADVDADDCEKRAVERVESSMINSLRNTVHGYDSVSVRSKNISASGGKVTPVLLPVWLITTRKDDKVYTFAINGQTGKLTCDVPTDKGKAFLWGAGAFAGIFGLAALVLYLLKMLASGTMLMAGIVSLFAALIVVFTLIGQLKQAASKTSAAGYSTEGCQLHVQYDRFLYANTTRRKIESQNKEAAA
;
A
#
# COMPACT_ATOMS: atom_id res chain seq x y z
N MET A 1 32.17 29.75 -8.08
CA MET A 1 31.82 29.17 -6.77
C MET A 1 30.53 29.85 -6.33
N ALA A 2 29.43 29.14 -6.30
CA ALA A 2 28.18 29.66 -5.74
C ALA A 2 28.33 29.70 -4.22
N THR A 3 28.27 30.88 -3.62
CA THR A 3 28.26 31.08 -2.16
C THR A 3 26.90 30.60 -1.65
N VAL A 4 26.88 29.48 -0.93
CA VAL A 4 25.66 29.00 -0.24
C VAL A 4 25.41 29.98 0.91
N ALA A 5 24.39 30.80 0.81
CA ALA A 5 23.96 31.68 1.89
C ALA A 5 22.90 30.98 2.73
N TYR A 6 23.26 30.58 3.94
CA TYR A 6 22.34 30.00 4.90
C TYR A 6 21.31 31.03 5.38
N LYS A 7 20.04 30.66 5.39
CA LYS A 7 18.92 31.54 5.80
C LYS A 7 18.44 31.20 7.22
N CYS A 8 18.13 32.24 7.96
CA CYS A 8 17.56 32.12 9.30
C CYS A 8 16.19 31.40 9.26
N PRO A 9 15.99 30.32 10.01
CA PRO A 9 14.70 29.59 10.06
C PRO A 9 13.55 30.45 10.60
N ASN A 10 13.84 31.47 11.42
CA ASN A 10 12.83 32.31 12.05
C ASN A 10 12.38 33.50 11.18
N CYS A 11 13.32 34.18 10.47
CA CYS A 11 13.00 35.41 9.73
C CYS A 11 13.50 35.42 8.28
N ALA A 12 14.08 34.32 7.79
CA ALA A 12 14.65 34.13 6.46
C ALA A 12 15.81 35.08 6.08
N SER A 13 16.34 35.89 7.03
CA SER A 13 17.51 36.74 6.81
C SER A 13 18.80 35.91 6.74
N PRO A 14 19.88 36.39 6.09
CA PRO A 14 21.14 35.67 6.06
C PRO A 14 21.70 35.42 7.46
N LEU A 15 22.32 34.22 7.63
CA LEU A 15 23.05 33.84 8.84
C LEU A 15 24.54 34.09 8.67
N THR A 16 25.21 34.48 9.75
CA THR A 16 26.66 34.61 9.84
C THR A 16 27.21 33.68 10.91
N TYR A 17 28.38 33.06 10.65
CA TYR A 17 29.05 32.22 11.64
C TYR A 17 29.86 33.07 12.61
N ASP A 18 29.64 32.87 13.90
CA ASP A 18 30.42 33.48 14.98
C ASP A 18 31.47 32.49 15.50
N GLY A 19 32.73 32.76 15.18
CA GLY A 19 33.86 31.91 15.60
C GLY A 19 34.12 31.94 17.10
N THR A 20 33.53 32.84 17.87
CA THR A 20 33.71 32.91 19.36
C THR A 20 32.74 31.98 20.06
N THR A 21 31.52 31.87 19.56
CA THR A 21 30.48 31.00 20.14
C THR A 21 30.34 29.68 19.40
N GLY A 22 30.90 29.56 18.20
CA GLY A 22 30.71 28.39 17.33
C GLY A 22 29.30 28.25 16.76
N LYS A 23 28.51 29.35 16.73
CA LYS A 23 27.10 29.33 16.32
C LYS A 23 26.84 30.16 15.07
N MET A 24 25.76 29.85 14.40
CA MET A 24 25.19 30.67 13.33
C MET A 24 24.28 31.72 13.93
N LEU A 25 24.58 33.02 13.68
CA LEU A 25 23.84 34.17 14.23
C LEU A 25 23.00 34.81 13.14
N CYS A 26 21.79 35.25 13.52
CA CYS A 26 20.95 36.11 12.72
C CYS A 26 20.96 37.56 13.22
N ALA A 27 21.57 38.47 12.49
CA ALA A 27 21.61 39.87 12.87
C ALA A 27 20.23 40.60 12.81
N ALA A 28 19.22 39.98 12.19
CA ALA A 28 17.90 40.59 12.00
C ALA A 28 16.92 40.25 13.15
N CYS A 29 17.07 39.10 13.82
CA CYS A 29 16.17 38.67 14.89
C CYS A 29 16.91 38.10 16.11
N ASP A 30 18.21 38.27 16.18
CA ASP A 30 19.10 37.83 17.25
C ASP A 30 19.05 36.34 17.61
N SER A 31 18.46 35.50 16.71
CA SER A 31 18.41 34.07 16.89
C SER A 31 19.79 33.45 16.66
N GLN A 32 20.10 32.46 17.50
CA GLN A 32 21.35 31.66 17.42
C GLN A 32 21.03 30.20 17.18
N PHE A 33 21.78 29.61 16.28
CA PHE A 33 21.61 28.20 15.90
C PHE A 33 22.94 27.48 15.90
N ASP A 34 22.97 26.22 16.27
CA ASP A 34 24.14 25.37 16.08
C ASP A 34 24.36 25.11 14.58
N GLN A 35 25.63 24.97 14.17
CA GLN A 35 26.02 24.75 12.78
C GLN A 35 25.31 23.51 12.23
N ASP A 36 25.35 22.37 12.95
CA ASP A 36 24.70 21.13 12.54
C ASP A 36 23.20 21.29 12.28
N THR A 37 22.53 22.18 13.06
CA THR A 37 21.10 22.47 12.88
C THR A 37 20.85 23.18 11.55
N ILE A 38 21.70 24.14 11.20
CA ILE A 38 21.56 24.89 9.93
C ILE A 38 21.95 24.02 8.73
N GLU A 39 22.96 23.17 8.88
CA GLU A 39 23.33 22.17 7.83
C GLU A 39 22.19 21.19 7.61
N ALA A 40 21.61 20.65 8.68
CA ALA A 40 20.44 19.77 8.59
C ALA A 40 19.23 20.45 7.93
N LEU A 41 19.02 21.75 8.19
CA LEU A 41 17.96 22.54 7.57
C LEU A 41 18.15 22.78 6.08
N ASN A 42 19.37 22.71 5.57
CA ASN A 42 19.72 22.91 4.16
C ASN A 42 20.13 21.62 3.44
N ALA A 43 20.06 20.47 4.11
CA ALA A 43 20.27 19.18 3.47
C ALA A 43 19.30 19.02 2.29
N GLN A 44 19.83 18.72 1.12
CA GLN A 44 19.04 18.43 -0.08
C GLN A 44 18.62 16.95 -0.04
N GLU A 45 17.49 16.64 -0.68
CA GLU A 45 17.13 15.25 -0.95
C GLU A 45 18.14 14.69 -1.98
N GLU A 46 18.92 13.70 -1.56
CA GLU A 46 19.72 12.89 -2.45
C GLU A 46 18.88 11.68 -2.86
N ALA A 47 18.85 11.38 -4.15
CA ALA A 47 18.24 10.14 -4.63
C ALA A 47 19.07 8.98 -4.09
N GLY A 48 18.41 8.09 -3.34
CA GLY A 48 19.05 6.88 -2.82
C GLY A 48 19.54 6.01 -3.98
N THR A 49 20.76 5.50 -3.87
CA THR A 49 21.29 4.50 -4.81
C THR A 49 20.83 3.13 -4.37
N VAL A 50 20.44 2.31 -5.35
CA VAL A 50 20.10 0.90 -5.15
C VAL A 50 21.04 0.08 -6.01
N ASP A 51 21.48 -1.05 -5.51
CA ASP A 51 22.37 -1.98 -6.20
C ASP A 51 21.84 -3.40 -6.00
N PHE A 52 21.00 -3.85 -6.93
CA PHE A 52 20.49 -5.21 -6.95
C PHE A 52 21.18 -6.03 -8.03
N VAL A 53 21.48 -7.28 -7.71
CA VAL A 53 22.04 -8.24 -8.67
C VAL A 53 20.90 -9.05 -9.28
N ALA A 54 20.61 -8.77 -10.55
CA ALA A 54 19.60 -9.50 -11.30
C ALA A 54 20.03 -10.96 -11.55
N PRO A 55 19.10 -11.91 -11.50
CA PRO A 55 19.38 -13.30 -11.84
C PRO A 55 19.67 -13.46 -13.34
N THR A 56 20.61 -14.33 -13.67
CA THR A 56 21.07 -14.56 -15.06
C THR A 56 20.88 -16.00 -15.53
N GLU A 57 20.40 -16.90 -14.67
CA GLU A 57 20.20 -18.30 -15.02
C GLU A 57 18.96 -18.47 -15.89
N GLU A 58 19.16 -18.83 -17.16
CA GLU A 58 18.10 -19.13 -18.11
C GLU A 58 17.70 -20.61 -18.06
N TYR A 59 16.54 -20.95 -18.66
CA TYR A 59 16.14 -22.33 -18.84
C TYR A 59 17.20 -23.11 -19.65
N SER A 60 17.65 -24.22 -19.12
CA SER A 60 18.61 -25.09 -19.79
C SER A 60 17.96 -25.87 -20.93
N ALA A 61 18.78 -26.40 -21.86
CA ALA A 61 18.30 -27.30 -22.90
C ALA A 61 17.65 -28.58 -22.34
N SER A 62 18.07 -29.02 -21.13
CA SER A 62 17.45 -30.12 -20.43
C SER A 62 16.07 -29.77 -19.87
N ASP A 63 15.89 -28.56 -19.36
CA ASP A 63 14.56 -28.09 -18.93
C ASP A 63 13.62 -27.98 -20.12
N ALA A 64 14.05 -27.34 -21.22
CA ALA A 64 13.28 -27.22 -22.46
C ALA A 64 12.85 -28.55 -23.07
N ALA A 65 13.65 -29.63 -22.90
CA ALA A 65 13.29 -30.95 -23.35
C ALA A 65 12.13 -31.62 -22.57
N HIS A 66 11.87 -31.14 -21.33
CA HIS A 66 10.83 -31.68 -20.45
C HIS A 66 9.65 -30.74 -20.26
N MET A 67 9.65 -29.59 -20.96
CA MET A 67 8.64 -28.54 -20.80
C MET A 67 8.01 -28.17 -22.14
N GLN A 68 6.80 -27.64 -22.11
CA GLN A 68 6.06 -27.15 -23.25
C GLN A 68 5.56 -25.74 -22.98
N ALA A 69 5.87 -24.83 -23.87
CA ALA A 69 5.28 -23.49 -23.86
C ALA A 69 3.95 -23.46 -24.63
N TYR A 70 3.08 -22.52 -24.27
CA TYR A 70 1.81 -22.24 -24.92
C TYR A 70 1.60 -20.75 -25.03
N HIS A 71 1.13 -20.29 -26.18
CA HIS A 71 0.78 -18.89 -26.41
C HIS A 71 -0.73 -18.73 -26.61
N CYS A 72 -1.36 -17.84 -25.85
CA CYS A 72 -2.79 -17.53 -25.98
C CYS A 72 -3.03 -16.44 -27.03
N LYS A 73 -3.64 -16.79 -28.16
CA LYS A 73 -3.97 -15.82 -29.23
C LYS A 73 -4.97 -14.74 -28.81
N SER A 74 -5.75 -14.96 -27.75
CA SER A 74 -6.81 -14.04 -27.33
C SER A 74 -6.28 -12.92 -26.44
N CYS A 75 -5.38 -13.21 -25.49
CA CYS A 75 -4.87 -12.23 -24.53
C CYS A 75 -3.34 -12.08 -24.53
N GLY A 76 -2.63 -12.88 -25.35
CA GLY A 76 -1.18 -12.85 -25.47
C GLY A 76 -0.44 -13.42 -24.24
N ALA A 77 -1.09 -14.23 -23.41
CA ALA A 77 -0.41 -14.88 -22.28
C ALA A 77 0.52 -15.99 -22.78
N GLU A 78 1.71 -16.04 -22.24
CA GLU A 78 2.69 -17.11 -22.43
C GLU A 78 2.68 -18.02 -21.21
N LEU A 79 2.44 -19.29 -21.44
CA LEU A 79 2.22 -20.28 -20.38
C LEU A 79 3.18 -21.44 -20.56
N ILE A 80 3.66 -21.98 -19.45
CA ILE A 80 4.61 -23.07 -19.42
C ILE A 80 3.99 -24.24 -18.66
N THR A 81 4.19 -25.45 -19.18
CA THR A 81 3.78 -26.68 -18.51
C THR A 81 4.92 -27.69 -18.53
N GLU A 82 4.81 -28.72 -17.74
CA GLU A 82 5.58 -29.97 -17.95
C GLU A 82 5.10 -30.65 -19.22
N GLY A 83 6.00 -31.29 -19.96
CA GLY A 83 5.78 -31.77 -21.33
C GLY A 83 4.66 -32.80 -21.52
N THR A 84 4.18 -33.44 -20.43
CA THR A 84 3.04 -34.37 -20.45
C THR A 84 1.70 -33.67 -20.16
N THR A 85 1.71 -32.46 -19.69
CA THR A 85 0.53 -31.66 -19.36
C THR A 85 0.02 -30.92 -20.59
N THR A 86 -1.21 -31.21 -21.02
CA THR A 86 -1.85 -30.50 -22.14
C THR A 86 -2.69 -29.34 -21.61
N ALA A 87 -2.34 -28.11 -22.00
CA ALA A 87 -3.15 -26.93 -21.73
C ALA A 87 -4.32 -26.87 -22.74
N THR A 88 -5.55 -26.79 -22.25
CA THR A 88 -6.76 -26.76 -23.09
C THR A 88 -7.41 -25.38 -23.15
N GLU A 89 -7.14 -24.52 -22.14
CA GLU A 89 -7.72 -23.18 -21.99
C GLU A 89 -6.74 -22.24 -21.29
N CYS A 90 -6.81 -20.96 -21.65
CA CYS A 90 -6.03 -19.93 -20.99
C CYS A 90 -6.57 -19.63 -19.58
N PRO A 91 -5.76 -19.67 -18.51
CA PRO A 91 -6.22 -19.40 -17.15
C PRO A 91 -6.63 -17.94 -16.94
N TYR A 92 -6.11 -17.02 -17.73
CA TYR A 92 -6.39 -15.59 -17.61
C TYR A 92 -7.70 -15.16 -18.29
N CYS A 93 -7.93 -15.60 -19.53
CA CYS A 93 -9.09 -15.12 -20.29
C CYS A 93 -10.15 -16.19 -20.58
N GLY A 94 -9.92 -17.45 -20.19
CA GLY A 94 -10.81 -18.57 -20.46
C GLY A 94 -10.91 -18.95 -21.95
N SER A 95 -10.01 -18.46 -22.81
CA SER A 95 -10.03 -18.80 -24.24
C SER A 95 -9.48 -20.21 -24.48
N PRO A 96 -10.15 -21.03 -25.30
CA PRO A 96 -9.62 -22.34 -25.72
C PRO A 96 -8.55 -22.20 -26.82
N THR A 97 -8.25 -20.98 -27.26
CA THR A 97 -7.32 -20.72 -28.38
C THR A 97 -5.90 -20.55 -27.87
N ILE A 98 -5.34 -21.59 -27.26
CA ILE A 98 -3.92 -21.68 -26.91
C ILE A 98 -3.20 -22.57 -27.92
N LEU A 99 -2.02 -22.11 -28.32
CA LEU A 99 -1.19 -22.86 -29.27
C LEU A 99 0.10 -23.29 -28.59
N PRO A 100 0.54 -24.53 -28.85
CA PRO A 100 1.86 -24.99 -28.39
C PRO A 100 2.96 -24.16 -29.07
N ASP A 101 3.96 -23.81 -28.28
CA ASP A 101 5.15 -23.08 -28.67
C ASP A 101 6.39 -23.74 -28.05
N ARG A 102 7.58 -23.19 -28.32
CA ARG A 102 8.82 -23.61 -27.68
C ARG A 102 9.19 -22.63 -26.59
N ILE A 103 9.86 -23.13 -25.55
CA ILE A 103 10.50 -22.27 -24.58
C ILE A 103 11.72 -21.66 -25.28
N ASP A 104 11.70 -20.34 -25.46
CA ASP A 104 12.77 -19.58 -26.09
C ASP A 104 13.25 -18.50 -25.11
N GLY A 105 14.26 -18.84 -24.32
CA GLY A 105 14.81 -17.96 -23.29
C GLY A 105 13.96 -17.85 -22.03
N GLY A 106 14.19 -16.78 -21.28
CA GLY A 106 13.53 -16.48 -20.00
C GLY A 106 14.31 -16.99 -18.80
N ILE A 107 14.17 -16.26 -17.70
CA ILE A 107 14.87 -16.58 -16.45
C ILE A 107 14.23 -17.80 -15.80
N ARG A 108 15.07 -18.77 -15.46
CA ARG A 108 14.67 -19.99 -14.77
C ARG A 108 14.35 -19.68 -13.30
N PRO A 109 13.18 -20.08 -12.77
CA PRO A 109 12.91 -19.97 -11.36
C PRO A 109 13.93 -20.77 -10.52
N GLU A 110 14.43 -20.20 -9.42
CA GLU A 110 15.25 -20.97 -8.46
C GLU A 110 14.36 -21.88 -7.62
N MET A 111 13.18 -21.39 -7.25
CA MET A 111 12.28 -22.06 -6.31
C MET A 111 10.82 -22.02 -6.75
N VAL A 112 10.05 -22.95 -6.21
CA VAL A 112 8.59 -23.00 -6.34
C VAL A 112 7.96 -23.20 -4.97
N VAL A 113 6.93 -22.42 -4.68
CA VAL A 113 6.09 -22.65 -3.50
C VAL A 113 4.94 -23.57 -3.90
N PRO A 114 4.82 -24.77 -3.32
CA PRO A 114 3.77 -25.71 -3.72
C PRO A 114 2.37 -25.26 -3.28
N PHE A 115 1.34 -25.73 -3.99
CA PHE A 115 -0.04 -25.61 -3.55
C PHE A 115 -0.28 -26.40 -2.26
N VAL A 116 -0.83 -25.74 -1.24
CA VAL A 116 -1.21 -26.36 0.04
C VAL A 116 -2.73 -26.59 0.10
N ILE A 117 -3.51 -25.59 -0.37
CA ILE A 117 -4.98 -25.70 -0.35
C ILE A 117 -5.50 -26.46 -1.57
N THR A 118 -6.49 -27.31 -1.34
CA THR A 118 -7.19 -28.06 -2.38
C THR A 118 -8.17 -27.17 -3.14
N LYS A 119 -8.71 -27.70 -4.27
CA LYS A 119 -9.75 -27.01 -5.04
C LYS A 119 -10.99 -26.75 -4.18
N GLU A 120 -11.40 -27.70 -3.37
CA GLU A 120 -12.56 -27.62 -2.48
C GLU A 120 -12.37 -26.54 -1.40
N GLN A 121 -11.16 -26.42 -0.84
CA GLN A 121 -10.83 -25.38 0.12
C GLN A 121 -10.81 -23.99 -0.54
N ALA A 122 -10.28 -23.89 -1.75
CA ALA A 122 -10.31 -22.65 -2.53
C ALA A 122 -11.76 -22.24 -2.88
N GLN A 123 -12.62 -23.21 -3.21
CA GLN A 123 -14.06 -23.00 -3.43
C GLN A 123 -14.75 -22.48 -2.16
N GLN A 124 -14.48 -23.09 -1.02
CA GLN A 124 -15.01 -22.62 0.26
C GLN A 124 -14.56 -21.19 0.60
N ALA A 125 -13.30 -20.85 0.32
CA ALA A 125 -12.79 -19.50 0.50
C ALA A 125 -13.53 -18.50 -0.42
N PHE A 126 -13.77 -18.89 -1.68
CA PHE A 126 -14.52 -18.10 -2.65
C PHE A 126 -15.98 -17.89 -2.21
N GLU A 127 -16.71 -18.95 -1.86
CA GLU A 127 -18.08 -18.87 -1.37
C GLU A 127 -18.17 -18.05 -0.08
N GLY A 128 -17.24 -18.28 0.85
CA GLY A 128 -17.14 -17.54 2.11
C GLY A 128 -16.94 -16.03 1.90
N TYR A 129 -16.16 -15.65 0.88
CA TYR A 129 -15.95 -14.23 0.54
C TYR A 129 -17.26 -13.54 0.14
N PHE A 130 -18.12 -14.21 -0.61
CA PHE A 130 -19.37 -13.62 -1.09
C PHE A 130 -20.50 -13.62 -0.06
N LYS A 131 -20.38 -14.44 0.98
CA LYS A 131 -21.39 -14.55 2.04
C LYS A 131 -21.54 -13.21 2.78
N GLY A 132 -22.76 -12.66 2.78
CA GLY A 132 -23.06 -11.39 3.43
C GLY A 132 -22.73 -10.12 2.63
N LYS A 133 -22.07 -10.21 1.48
CA LYS A 133 -21.73 -9.07 0.63
C LYS A 133 -22.96 -8.56 -0.13
N LYS A 134 -23.60 -7.49 0.39
CA LYS A 134 -24.88 -7.00 -0.12
C LYS A 134 -24.76 -6.23 -1.42
N LEU A 135 -23.63 -5.55 -1.65
CA LEU A 135 -23.40 -4.71 -2.83
C LEU A 135 -22.73 -5.44 -4.00
N LEU A 136 -22.51 -6.76 -3.87
CA LEU A 136 -21.93 -7.55 -4.96
C LEU A 136 -22.96 -7.77 -6.09
N PRO A 137 -22.57 -7.58 -7.37
CA PRO A 137 -23.42 -7.93 -8.51
C PRO A 137 -23.81 -9.42 -8.52
N ASN A 138 -25.06 -9.72 -8.86
CA ASN A 138 -25.59 -11.10 -8.80
C ASN A 138 -24.88 -12.07 -9.74
N ILE A 139 -24.26 -11.57 -10.80
CA ILE A 139 -23.54 -12.41 -11.77
C ILE A 139 -22.38 -13.18 -11.13
N PHE A 140 -21.74 -12.61 -10.10
CA PHE A 140 -20.65 -13.26 -9.39
C PHE A 140 -21.11 -14.29 -8.34
N LYS A 141 -22.43 -14.47 -8.16
CA LYS A 141 -23.00 -15.43 -7.20
C LYS A 141 -23.49 -16.73 -7.87
N LYS A 142 -23.32 -16.89 -9.19
CA LYS A 142 -23.81 -18.07 -9.92
C LYS A 142 -22.81 -19.22 -9.78
N ASP A 143 -23.33 -20.42 -9.53
CA ASP A 143 -22.57 -21.66 -9.28
C ASP A 143 -21.67 -22.08 -10.45
N ASN A 144 -21.94 -21.63 -11.68
CA ASN A 144 -21.15 -21.99 -12.87
C ASN A 144 -19.72 -21.47 -12.87
N GLN A 145 -19.37 -20.49 -12.02
CA GLN A 145 -18.02 -19.90 -11.97
C GLN A 145 -17.02 -20.77 -11.22
N ILE A 146 -17.50 -21.62 -10.32
CA ILE A 146 -16.64 -22.54 -9.56
C ILE A 146 -16.03 -23.62 -10.46
N ALA A 147 -16.70 -23.95 -11.56
CA ALA A 147 -16.19 -24.93 -12.53
C ALA A 147 -14.95 -24.45 -13.29
N GLU A 148 -14.73 -23.14 -13.35
CA GLU A 148 -13.63 -22.50 -14.09
C GLU A 148 -12.42 -22.14 -13.21
N MET A 149 -12.36 -22.63 -11.97
CA MET A 149 -11.23 -22.42 -11.09
C MET A 149 -9.99 -23.20 -11.55
N ARG A 150 -8.90 -22.50 -11.84
CA ARG A 150 -7.66 -23.05 -12.40
C ARG A 150 -6.47 -22.78 -11.50
N LYS A 151 -5.56 -23.75 -11.45
CA LYS A 151 -4.24 -23.59 -10.82
C LYS A 151 -3.31 -22.88 -11.78
N LEU A 152 -2.58 -21.89 -11.26
CA LEU A 152 -1.52 -21.21 -11.97
C LEU A 152 -0.36 -20.93 -11.02
N PHE A 153 0.84 -21.18 -11.47
CA PHE A 153 2.03 -20.60 -10.87
C PHE A 153 2.30 -19.24 -11.52
N VAL A 154 2.44 -18.22 -10.70
CA VAL A 154 2.76 -16.85 -11.13
C VAL A 154 4.22 -16.56 -10.81
N PRO A 155 5.02 -16.00 -11.74
CA PRO A 155 6.39 -15.65 -11.50
C PRO A 155 6.47 -14.41 -10.61
N TYR A 156 7.42 -14.43 -9.64
CA TYR A 156 7.76 -13.33 -8.79
C TYR A 156 9.26 -13.18 -8.67
N TRP A 157 9.68 -11.96 -8.46
CA TRP A 157 11.02 -11.59 -8.03
C TRP A 157 11.01 -11.32 -6.54
N LEU A 158 11.83 -12.03 -5.78
CA LEU A 158 12.04 -11.81 -4.35
C LEU A 158 13.28 -10.95 -4.17
N PHE A 159 13.09 -9.77 -3.58
CA PHE A 159 14.15 -8.79 -3.36
C PHE A 159 14.62 -8.84 -1.90
N ASP A 160 15.93 -9.03 -1.70
CA ASP A 160 16.62 -8.91 -0.42
C ASP A 160 17.47 -7.65 -0.44
N CYS A 161 17.47 -6.84 0.62
CA CYS A 161 18.36 -5.69 0.70
C CYS A 161 18.54 -5.20 2.14
N ASN A 162 19.61 -4.43 2.33
CA ASN A 162 19.82 -3.61 3.52
C ASN A 162 19.53 -2.15 3.16
N ALA A 163 18.72 -1.50 3.96
CA ALA A 163 18.36 -0.10 3.75
C ALA A 163 18.88 0.77 4.90
N GLU A 164 19.42 1.93 4.55
CA GLU A 164 19.79 3.00 5.47
C GLU A 164 18.93 4.22 5.19
N GLY A 165 18.44 4.86 6.25
CA GLY A 165 17.62 6.06 6.13
C GLY A 165 18.06 7.12 7.10
N ASP A 166 18.12 8.36 6.61
CA ASP A 166 18.35 9.57 7.40
C ASP A 166 17.27 10.58 7.07
N ILE A 167 16.38 10.84 8.03
CA ILE A 167 15.20 11.67 7.81
C ILE A 167 15.20 12.82 8.80
N ILE A 168 14.98 14.01 8.26
CA ILE A 168 14.81 15.24 9.03
C ILE A 168 13.34 15.63 8.96
N TYR A 169 12.75 15.88 10.13
CA TYR A 169 11.37 16.30 10.28
C TYR A 169 11.29 17.72 10.82
N ASN A 170 10.27 18.46 10.34
CA ASN A 170 9.74 19.62 11.06
C ASN A 170 8.68 19.11 12.03
N ALA A 171 8.82 19.44 13.31
CA ALA A 171 7.87 19.03 14.34
C ALA A 171 7.39 20.25 15.15
N GLU A 172 6.15 20.21 15.61
CA GLU A 172 5.52 21.31 16.32
C GLU A 172 4.86 20.80 17.60
N LYS A 173 5.01 21.60 18.68
CA LYS A 173 4.21 21.48 19.89
C LYS A 173 3.33 22.70 20.04
N LYS A 174 2.04 22.49 20.27
CA LYS A 174 1.06 23.54 20.41
C LYS A 174 0.53 23.61 21.84
N HIS A 175 0.74 24.75 22.49
CA HIS A 175 0.22 25.03 23.81
C HIS A 175 -0.80 26.16 23.72
N THR A 176 -2.05 25.89 24.12
CA THR A 176 -3.10 26.89 24.15
C THR A 176 -3.49 27.13 25.61
N ARG A 177 -3.45 28.40 26.04
CA ARG A 177 -3.89 28.83 27.38
C ARG A 177 -4.85 30.01 27.27
N ARG A 178 -5.73 30.13 28.25
CA ARG A 178 -6.63 31.27 28.35
C ARG A 178 -6.08 32.32 29.32
N GLU A 179 -5.93 33.54 28.86
CA GLU A 179 -5.53 34.73 29.66
C GLU A 179 -6.68 35.76 29.66
N GLY A 180 -7.58 35.65 30.62
CA GLY A 180 -8.77 36.53 30.69
C GLY A 180 -9.68 36.33 29.46
N GLU A 181 -9.85 37.38 28.65
CA GLU A 181 -10.63 37.39 27.41
C GLU A 181 -9.81 36.89 26.17
N TRP A 182 -8.57 36.52 26.37
CA TRP A 182 -7.67 36.12 25.29
C TRP A 182 -7.37 34.62 25.33
N GLU A 183 -7.40 34.03 24.18
CA GLU A 183 -6.82 32.73 23.91
C GLU A 183 -5.41 32.95 23.36
N VAL A 184 -4.41 32.50 24.09
CA VAL A 184 -2.99 32.63 23.76
C VAL A 184 -2.51 31.25 23.30
N THR A 185 -2.14 31.15 22.05
CA THR A 185 -1.58 29.92 21.46
C THR A 185 -0.10 30.14 21.18
N THR A 186 0.74 29.31 21.78
CA THR A 186 2.18 29.21 21.49
C THR A 186 2.44 27.95 20.70
N VAL A 187 3.08 28.09 19.53
CA VAL A 187 3.56 27.01 18.70
C VAL A 187 5.08 26.99 18.75
N GLU A 188 5.63 25.93 19.29
CA GLU A 188 7.06 25.67 19.35
C GLU A 188 7.47 24.83 18.14
N HIS A 189 8.48 25.27 17.40
CA HIS A 189 9.00 24.60 16.22
C HIS A 189 10.31 23.87 16.55
N TYR A 190 10.40 22.64 16.10
CA TYR A 190 11.54 21.77 16.32
C TYR A 190 12.05 21.19 15.01
N ILE A 191 13.36 20.92 14.95
CA ILE A 191 13.96 20.03 13.98
C ILE A 191 14.24 18.70 14.67
N VAL A 192 13.78 17.62 14.05
CA VAL A 192 13.92 16.26 14.59
C VAL A 192 14.62 15.42 13.52
N ARG A 193 15.77 14.81 13.85
CA ARG A 193 16.48 13.90 12.94
C ARG A 193 16.45 12.50 13.48
N ARG A 194 16.18 11.56 12.60
CA ARG A 194 16.24 10.12 12.86
C ARG A 194 16.99 9.45 11.73
N ALA A 195 18.08 8.74 12.08
CA ALA A 195 18.75 7.88 11.12
C ALA A 195 18.86 6.47 11.68
N GLY A 196 18.75 5.49 10.80
CA GLY A 196 18.78 4.08 11.18
C GLY A 196 18.82 3.17 9.96
N SER A 197 18.98 1.87 10.25
CA SER A 197 19.02 0.83 9.23
C SER A 197 17.94 -0.23 9.45
N MET A 198 17.56 -0.91 8.37
CA MET A 198 16.65 -2.07 8.36
C MET A 198 17.14 -3.06 7.30
N SER A 199 16.99 -4.35 7.59
CA SER A 199 17.23 -5.42 6.62
C SER A 199 15.90 -6.01 6.18
N PHE A 200 15.80 -6.30 4.90
CA PHE A 200 14.60 -6.86 4.28
C PHE A 200 14.97 -8.12 3.51
N GLU A 201 14.15 -9.15 3.64
CA GLU A 201 14.29 -10.41 2.91
C GLU A 201 12.99 -10.80 2.23
N ASN A 202 13.13 -11.29 1.01
CA ASN A 202 12.03 -11.88 0.24
C ASN A 202 10.86 -10.91 -0.02
N ILE A 203 11.12 -9.64 -0.35
CA ILE A 203 10.06 -8.71 -0.77
C ILE A 203 9.56 -9.17 -2.13
N PRO A 204 8.31 -9.68 -2.26
CA PRO A 204 7.82 -10.19 -3.52
C PRO A 204 7.32 -9.05 -4.41
N VAL A 205 7.75 -9.07 -5.66
CA VAL A 205 7.19 -8.25 -6.74
C VAL A 205 6.87 -9.17 -7.89
N ASP A 206 5.66 -9.07 -8.45
CA ASP A 206 5.28 -9.98 -9.52
C ASP A 206 6.00 -9.66 -10.85
N GLY A 207 6.32 -10.69 -11.61
CA GLY A 207 7.02 -10.63 -12.88
C GLY A 207 6.10 -10.79 -14.10
N SER A 208 4.79 -10.52 -13.97
CA SER A 208 3.82 -10.73 -15.03
C SER A 208 2.92 -9.52 -15.28
N VAL A 209 2.84 -9.06 -16.51
CA VAL A 209 1.87 -8.02 -16.93
C VAL A 209 0.42 -8.53 -16.99
N LYS A 210 0.19 -9.82 -16.83
CA LYS A 210 -1.15 -10.42 -17.00
C LYS A 210 -2.02 -10.31 -15.78
N MET A 211 -1.42 -10.11 -14.62
CA MET A 211 -2.14 -9.83 -13.37
C MET A 211 -1.93 -8.38 -12.96
N ASP A 212 -2.97 -7.76 -12.39
CA ASP A 212 -2.84 -6.42 -11.80
C ASP A 212 -2.01 -6.53 -10.50
N ASP A 213 -0.98 -5.69 -10.36
CA ASP A 213 -0.10 -5.63 -9.17
C ASP A 213 -0.90 -5.57 -7.86
N LYS A 214 -2.05 -4.88 -7.86
CA LYS A 214 -2.91 -4.81 -6.67
C LYS A 214 -3.46 -6.17 -6.28
N ILE A 215 -3.74 -7.03 -7.26
CA ILE A 215 -4.22 -8.38 -7.02
C ILE A 215 -3.08 -9.21 -6.44
N THR A 216 -1.91 -9.21 -7.11
CA THR A 216 -0.75 -10.00 -6.71
C THR A 216 -0.21 -9.61 -5.34
N GLU A 217 -0.05 -8.32 -5.08
CA GLU A 217 0.35 -7.78 -3.76
C GLU A 217 -0.68 -8.06 -2.66
N SER A 218 -1.97 -8.05 -3.00
CA SER A 218 -3.01 -8.39 -2.02
C SER A 218 -3.03 -9.87 -1.62
N LEU A 219 -2.47 -10.77 -2.44
CA LEU A 219 -2.37 -12.19 -2.11
C LEU A 219 -1.35 -12.47 -1.01
N GLU A 220 -0.33 -11.63 -0.88
CA GLU A 220 0.71 -11.79 0.16
C GLU A 220 0.12 -11.87 1.59
N PRO A 221 0.80 -12.52 2.57
CA PRO A 221 2.12 -13.14 2.47
C PRO A 221 2.07 -14.59 1.95
N TYR A 222 3.24 -15.06 1.50
CA TYR A 222 3.53 -16.47 1.23
C TYR A 222 4.57 -16.99 2.23
N ASP A 223 4.44 -18.25 2.63
CA ASP A 223 5.40 -18.93 3.51
C ASP A 223 6.49 -19.59 2.63
N LEU A 224 7.59 -18.88 2.46
CA LEU A 224 8.71 -19.32 1.65
C LEU A 224 9.55 -20.44 2.29
N THR A 225 9.34 -20.74 3.57
CA THR A 225 9.99 -21.88 4.24
C THR A 225 9.58 -23.23 3.64
N LYS A 226 8.46 -23.24 2.89
CA LYS A 226 7.94 -24.41 2.18
C LYS A 226 8.33 -24.44 0.71
N ALA A 227 9.12 -23.47 0.24
CA ALA A 227 9.61 -23.45 -1.12
C ALA A 227 10.53 -24.65 -1.37
N VAL A 228 10.42 -25.22 -2.57
CA VAL A 228 11.27 -26.32 -3.04
C VAL A 228 12.07 -25.85 -4.26
N PRO A 229 13.26 -26.40 -4.52
CA PRO A 229 13.99 -26.09 -5.74
C PRO A 229 13.15 -26.37 -6.98
N PHE A 230 13.22 -25.48 -7.97
CA PHE A 230 12.48 -25.66 -9.22
C PHE A 230 12.98 -26.88 -9.99
N GLN A 231 12.04 -27.71 -10.43
CA GLN A 231 12.25 -28.79 -11.38
C GLN A 231 11.01 -28.82 -12.30
N PRO A 232 11.15 -29.11 -13.61
CA PRO A 232 10.01 -29.16 -14.54
C PRO A 232 8.85 -30.05 -14.06
N THR A 233 9.14 -31.10 -13.32
CA THR A 233 8.14 -32.03 -12.75
C THR A 233 7.17 -31.40 -11.76
N VAL A 234 7.51 -30.27 -11.13
CA VAL A 234 6.61 -29.55 -10.21
C VAL A 234 5.43 -28.90 -10.96
N LEU A 235 5.56 -28.73 -12.28
CA LEU A 235 4.50 -28.22 -13.16
C LEU A 235 3.53 -29.32 -13.64
N SER A 236 3.67 -30.58 -13.18
CA SER A 236 2.80 -31.66 -13.59
C SER A 236 1.34 -31.37 -13.22
N GLY A 237 0.47 -31.25 -14.23
CA GLY A 237 -0.96 -30.93 -14.07
C GLY A 237 -1.25 -29.47 -13.66
N VAL A 238 -0.26 -28.58 -13.76
CA VAL A 238 -0.41 -27.13 -13.45
C VAL A 238 0.29 -26.31 -14.52
N MET A 239 -0.27 -25.17 -14.89
CA MET A 239 0.39 -24.20 -15.75
C MET A 239 1.20 -23.21 -14.89
N ALA A 240 2.33 -22.75 -15.41
CA ALA A 240 3.04 -21.59 -14.93
C ALA A 240 2.95 -20.47 -15.96
N ASP A 241 2.87 -19.23 -15.48
CA ASP A 241 3.02 -18.05 -16.33
C ASP A 241 4.51 -17.81 -16.59
N HIS A 242 4.83 -17.27 -17.76
CA HIS A 242 6.18 -16.85 -18.11
C HIS A 242 6.43 -15.44 -17.54
N ALA A 243 7.62 -15.20 -16.99
CA ALA A 243 7.99 -13.86 -16.54
C ALA A 243 8.19 -12.96 -17.77
N ASP A 244 7.30 -11.97 -17.94
CA ASP A 244 7.33 -10.99 -19.03
C ASP A 244 7.67 -9.57 -18.55
N VAL A 245 8.01 -9.43 -17.26
CA VAL A 245 8.59 -8.23 -16.65
C VAL A 245 9.91 -8.61 -16.00
N ASP A 246 10.99 -7.96 -16.41
CA ASP A 246 12.32 -8.23 -15.90
C ASP A 246 12.51 -7.77 -14.45
N ALA A 247 13.50 -8.34 -13.77
CA ALA A 247 13.83 -7.98 -12.39
C ALA A 247 14.18 -6.49 -12.23
N ASP A 248 14.88 -5.91 -13.20
CA ASP A 248 15.29 -4.50 -13.21
C ASP A 248 14.07 -3.56 -13.28
N ASP A 249 13.03 -3.93 -14.04
CA ASP A 249 11.77 -3.17 -14.11
C ASP A 249 10.98 -3.24 -12.78
N CYS A 250 11.08 -4.38 -12.08
CA CYS A 250 10.44 -4.63 -10.78
C CYS A 250 11.17 -3.96 -9.61
N GLU A 251 12.47 -3.64 -9.76
CA GLU A 251 13.31 -3.05 -8.73
C GLU A 251 12.70 -1.78 -8.14
N LYS A 252 12.23 -0.88 -8.99
CA LYS A 252 11.61 0.37 -8.56
C LYS A 252 10.47 0.14 -7.57
N ARG A 253 9.66 -0.88 -7.80
CA ARG A 253 8.53 -1.22 -6.93
C ARG A 253 8.99 -1.75 -5.58
N ALA A 254 10.04 -2.58 -5.55
CA ALA A 254 10.65 -3.06 -4.32
C ALA A 254 11.21 -1.89 -3.50
N VAL A 255 11.95 -0.98 -4.14
CA VAL A 255 12.54 0.22 -3.51
C VAL A 255 11.46 1.13 -2.92
N GLU A 256 10.37 1.42 -3.64
CA GLU A 256 9.25 2.22 -3.12
C GLU A 256 8.66 1.62 -1.84
N ARG A 257 8.55 0.30 -1.76
CA ARG A 257 8.06 -0.42 -0.58
C ARG A 257 9.06 -0.35 0.59
N VAL A 258 10.36 -0.45 0.32
CA VAL A 258 11.45 -0.30 1.30
C VAL A 258 11.47 1.13 1.85
N GLU A 259 11.50 2.14 0.96
CA GLU A 259 11.46 3.55 1.36
C GLU A 259 10.28 3.87 2.27
N SER A 260 9.10 3.46 1.87
CA SER A 260 7.87 3.67 2.66
C SER A 260 7.97 3.02 4.04
N SER A 261 8.57 1.83 4.13
CA SER A 261 8.78 1.12 5.40
C SER A 261 9.78 1.84 6.30
N MET A 262 10.90 2.32 5.74
CA MET A 262 11.90 3.12 6.44
C MET A 262 11.29 4.41 6.98
N ILE A 263 10.57 5.17 6.12
CA ILE A 263 9.91 6.43 6.52
C ILE A 263 8.96 6.19 7.70
N ASN A 264 8.11 5.17 7.59
CA ASN A 264 7.14 4.83 8.62
C ASN A 264 7.82 4.38 9.93
N SER A 265 8.85 3.55 9.85
CA SER A 265 9.59 3.04 11.01
C SER A 265 10.30 4.18 11.75
N LEU A 266 11.02 5.04 11.02
CA LEU A 266 11.69 6.20 11.62
C LEU A 266 10.68 7.23 12.14
N ARG A 267 9.57 7.47 11.42
CA ARG A 267 8.50 8.35 11.87
C ARG A 267 7.87 7.89 13.18
N ASN A 268 7.70 6.58 13.36
CA ASN A 268 7.15 5.99 14.58
C ASN A 268 8.03 6.16 15.82
N THR A 269 9.29 6.56 15.66
CA THR A 269 10.19 6.91 16.78
C THR A 269 10.08 8.38 17.21
N VAL A 270 9.32 9.20 16.48
CA VAL A 270 9.13 10.62 16.77
C VAL A 270 7.85 10.82 17.58
N HIS A 271 8.01 11.03 18.88
CA HIS A 271 6.90 11.18 19.82
C HIS A 271 6.88 12.53 20.51
N GLY A 272 5.72 12.91 21.05
CA GLY A 272 5.56 14.10 21.87
C GLY A 272 5.40 15.42 21.09
N TYR A 273 5.01 15.34 19.82
CA TYR A 273 4.69 16.48 18.97
C TYR A 273 3.25 16.39 18.45
N ASP A 274 2.60 17.54 18.29
CA ASP A 274 1.23 17.63 17.76
C ASP A 274 1.20 17.52 16.23
N SER A 275 2.26 18.01 15.56
CA SER A 275 2.43 17.93 14.12
C SER A 275 3.85 17.51 13.79
N VAL A 276 4.01 16.61 12.81
CA VAL A 276 5.32 16.19 12.29
C VAL A 276 5.22 15.99 10.80
N SER A 277 6.06 16.66 10.05
CA SER A 277 6.17 16.55 8.59
C SER A 277 7.61 16.27 8.18
N VAL A 278 7.79 15.47 7.13
CA VAL A 278 9.12 15.22 6.54
C VAL A 278 9.62 16.51 5.92
N ARG A 279 10.84 16.91 6.24
CA ARG A 279 11.53 18.05 5.65
C ARG A 279 12.50 17.59 4.54
N SER A 280 13.34 16.61 4.86
CA SER A 280 14.24 15.97 3.91
C SER A 280 14.37 14.50 4.26
N LYS A 281 14.64 13.68 3.26
CA LYS A 281 14.90 12.25 3.40
C LYS A 281 16.09 11.88 2.52
N ASN A 282 16.95 11.04 3.05
CA ASN A 282 17.97 10.31 2.30
C ASN A 282 17.82 8.84 2.67
N ILE A 283 17.44 8.01 1.70
CA ILE A 283 17.24 6.57 1.90
C ILE A 283 17.98 5.87 0.78
N SER A 284 18.85 4.95 1.14
CA SER A 284 19.59 4.09 0.22
C SER A 284 19.35 2.63 0.55
N ALA A 285 19.36 1.79 -0.47
CA ALA A 285 19.36 0.33 -0.32
C ALA A 285 20.64 -0.23 -0.96
N SER A 286 21.16 -1.31 -0.40
CA SER A 286 22.41 -1.92 -0.85
C SER A 286 22.45 -3.41 -0.58
N GLY A 287 23.39 -4.10 -1.23
CA GLY A 287 23.61 -5.55 -1.05
C GLY A 287 22.43 -6.38 -1.53
N GLY A 288 21.75 -5.91 -2.58
CA GLY A 288 20.52 -6.52 -3.06
C GLY A 288 20.76 -7.84 -3.80
N LYS A 289 20.01 -8.89 -3.42
CA LYS A 289 19.87 -10.13 -4.16
C LYS A 289 18.45 -10.20 -4.73
N VAL A 290 18.30 -10.68 -5.95
CA VAL A 290 17.00 -10.98 -6.55
C VAL A 290 16.90 -12.48 -6.83
N THR A 291 15.82 -13.10 -6.32
CA THR A 291 15.59 -14.55 -6.50
C THR A 291 14.29 -14.77 -7.24
N PRO A 292 14.31 -15.43 -8.42
CA PRO A 292 13.12 -15.77 -9.19
C PRO A 292 12.38 -16.96 -8.54
N VAL A 293 11.07 -16.80 -8.31
CA VAL A 293 10.23 -17.82 -7.67
C VAL A 293 8.88 -17.94 -8.35
N LEU A 294 8.31 -19.14 -8.34
CA LEU A 294 6.94 -19.40 -8.75
C LEU A 294 6.03 -19.51 -7.51
N LEU A 295 4.98 -18.69 -7.46
CA LEU A 295 4.02 -18.68 -6.36
C LEU A 295 2.66 -19.24 -6.79
N PRO A 296 2.00 -20.05 -5.92
CA PRO A 296 0.77 -20.75 -6.26
C PRO A 296 -0.45 -19.85 -6.15
N VAL A 297 -1.23 -19.74 -7.23
CA VAL A 297 -2.45 -18.95 -7.28
C VAL A 297 -3.59 -19.76 -7.90
N TRP A 298 -4.75 -19.78 -7.24
CA TRP A 298 -5.99 -20.23 -7.83
C TRP A 298 -6.66 -19.05 -8.52
N LEU A 299 -6.90 -19.15 -9.82
CA LEU A 299 -7.58 -18.12 -10.61
C LEU A 299 -9.00 -18.53 -10.94
N ILE A 300 -9.90 -17.54 -10.84
CA ILE A 300 -11.27 -17.62 -11.37
C ILE A 300 -11.48 -16.36 -12.21
N THR A 301 -11.78 -16.55 -13.48
CA THR A 301 -12.06 -15.44 -14.40
C THR A 301 -13.51 -15.45 -14.80
N THR A 302 -14.13 -14.29 -14.83
CA THR A 302 -15.52 -14.09 -15.25
C THR A 302 -15.62 -12.92 -16.20
N ARG A 303 -16.41 -13.05 -17.26
CA ARG A 303 -16.72 -11.96 -18.19
C ARG A 303 -18.06 -11.33 -17.87
N LYS A 304 -18.09 -10.01 -17.83
CA LYS A 304 -19.31 -9.19 -17.76
C LYS A 304 -19.12 -7.93 -18.58
N ASP A 305 -20.06 -7.63 -19.48
CA ASP A 305 -20.06 -6.41 -20.30
C ASP A 305 -18.71 -6.17 -21.01
N ASP A 306 -18.18 -7.20 -21.68
CA ASP A 306 -16.86 -7.26 -22.36
C ASP A 306 -15.64 -7.03 -21.45
N LYS A 307 -15.82 -6.97 -20.14
CA LYS A 307 -14.73 -6.92 -19.16
C LYS A 307 -14.49 -8.29 -18.52
N VAL A 308 -13.23 -8.63 -18.37
CA VAL A 308 -12.78 -9.78 -17.59
C VAL A 308 -12.57 -9.34 -16.15
N TYR A 309 -13.17 -10.06 -15.22
CA TYR A 309 -12.98 -9.87 -13.78
C TYR A 309 -12.23 -11.07 -13.24
N THR A 310 -11.15 -10.80 -12.54
CA THR A 310 -10.26 -11.83 -11.99
C THR A 310 -10.43 -11.91 -10.47
N PHE A 311 -10.63 -13.13 -9.98
CA PHE A 311 -10.52 -13.47 -8.57
C PHE A 311 -9.27 -14.33 -8.42
N ALA A 312 -8.45 -13.98 -7.49
CA ALA A 312 -7.24 -14.73 -7.19
C ALA A 312 -7.26 -15.18 -5.73
N ILE A 313 -6.83 -16.41 -5.51
CA ILE A 313 -6.75 -16.99 -4.17
C ILE A 313 -5.33 -17.53 -3.98
N ASN A 314 -4.69 -17.11 -2.91
CA ASN A 314 -3.38 -17.62 -2.53
C ASN A 314 -3.42 -19.13 -2.33
N GLY A 315 -2.63 -19.86 -3.09
CA GLY A 315 -2.61 -21.34 -3.13
C GLY A 315 -2.09 -21.98 -1.84
N GLN A 316 -1.50 -21.21 -0.92
CA GLN A 316 -1.07 -21.67 0.40
C GLN A 316 -2.07 -21.33 1.50
N THR A 317 -2.53 -20.08 1.55
CA THR A 317 -3.25 -19.52 2.70
C THR A 317 -4.77 -19.49 2.51
N GLY A 318 -5.24 -19.61 1.28
CA GLY A 318 -6.65 -19.42 0.93
C GLY A 318 -7.11 -17.97 0.94
N LYS A 319 -6.19 -17.00 1.10
CA LYS A 319 -6.52 -15.57 1.07
C LYS A 319 -7.00 -15.19 -0.32
N LEU A 320 -8.23 -14.65 -0.39
CA LEU A 320 -8.86 -14.22 -1.63
C LEU A 320 -8.73 -12.72 -1.83
N THR A 321 -8.45 -12.33 -3.06
CA THR A 321 -8.50 -10.95 -3.55
C THR A 321 -9.24 -10.88 -4.88
N CYS A 322 -9.81 -9.71 -5.20
CA CYS A 322 -10.50 -9.49 -6.45
C CYS A 322 -10.62 -7.99 -6.75
N ASP A 323 -10.79 -7.66 -8.03
CA ASP A 323 -11.19 -6.33 -8.49
C ASP A 323 -12.62 -6.37 -9.04
N VAL A 324 -13.60 -6.40 -8.14
CA VAL A 324 -15.02 -6.48 -8.51
C VAL A 324 -15.71 -5.15 -8.26
N PRO A 325 -16.42 -4.61 -9.26
CA PRO A 325 -17.14 -3.37 -9.11
C PRO A 325 -18.31 -3.49 -8.14
N THR A 326 -18.56 -2.41 -7.42
CA THR A 326 -19.77 -2.27 -6.60
C THR A 326 -21.01 -2.15 -7.48
N ASP A 327 -22.07 -2.88 -7.16
CA ASP A 327 -23.39 -2.72 -7.81
C ASP A 327 -24.02 -1.38 -7.38
N LYS A 328 -23.97 -0.39 -8.29
CA LYS A 328 -24.49 0.96 -8.04
C LYS A 328 -26.00 0.97 -7.73
N GLY A 329 -26.78 0.08 -8.38
CA GLY A 329 -28.21 -0.05 -8.13
C GLY A 329 -28.50 -0.55 -6.72
N LYS A 330 -27.78 -1.58 -6.27
CA LYS A 330 -27.89 -2.08 -4.90
C LYS A 330 -27.41 -1.05 -3.88
N ALA A 331 -26.30 -0.33 -4.18
CA ALA A 331 -25.80 0.72 -3.29
C ALA A 331 -26.84 1.82 -3.09
N PHE A 332 -27.52 2.25 -4.17
CA PHE A 332 -28.62 3.22 -4.10
C PHE A 332 -29.81 2.68 -3.28
N LEU A 333 -30.26 1.44 -3.54
CA LEU A 333 -31.37 0.83 -2.79
C LEU A 333 -31.07 0.70 -1.30
N TRP A 334 -29.87 0.27 -0.93
CA TRP A 334 -29.45 0.18 0.47
C TRP A 334 -29.32 1.56 1.13
N GLY A 335 -28.80 2.55 0.38
CA GLY A 335 -28.72 3.94 0.85
C GLY A 335 -30.10 4.56 1.08
N ALA A 336 -31.01 4.42 0.11
CA ALA A 336 -32.38 4.91 0.21
C ALA A 336 -33.16 4.20 1.34
N GLY A 337 -33.00 2.89 1.50
CA GLY A 337 -33.59 2.13 2.58
C GLY A 337 -33.08 2.54 3.96
N ALA A 338 -31.76 2.73 4.10
CA ALA A 338 -31.14 3.22 5.33
C ALA A 338 -31.63 4.63 5.67
N PHE A 339 -31.65 5.54 4.67
CA PHE A 339 -32.17 6.90 4.87
C PHE A 339 -33.61 6.88 5.34
N ALA A 340 -34.49 6.15 4.63
CA ALA A 340 -35.91 6.09 4.98
C ALA A 340 -36.15 5.49 6.39
N GLY A 341 -35.40 4.45 6.75
CA GLY A 341 -35.49 3.83 8.08
C GLY A 341 -35.01 4.77 9.20
N ILE A 342 -33.86 5.40 9.05
CA ILE A 342 -33.27 6.31 10.05
C ILE A 342 -34.13 7.58 10.18
N PHE A 343 -34.54 8.16 9.05
CA PHE A 343 -35.39 9.35 9.03
C PHE A 343 -36.77 9.07 9.64
N GLY A 344 -37.39 7.92 9.28
CA GLY A 344 -38.69 7.53 9.85
C GLY A 344 -38.62 7.33 11.37
N LEU A 345 -37.54 6.71 11.85
CA LEU A 345 -37.31 6.56 13.31
C LEU A 345 -37.12 7.94 13.98
N ALA A 346 -36.30 8.82 13.39
CA ALA A 346 -36.08 10.16 13.93
C ALA A 346 -37.38 11.00 13.94
N ALA A 347 -38.17 10.93 12.89
CA ALA A 347 -39.47 11.61 12.82
C ALA A 347 -40.45 11.07 13.88
N LEU A 348 -40.48 9.75 14.10
CA LEU A 348 -41.30 9.15 15.14
C LEU A 348 -40.89 9.63 16.55
N VAL A 349 -39.58 9.67 16.84
CA VAL A 349 -39.08 10.17 18.11
C VAL A 349 -39.45 11.67 18.31
N LEU A 350 -39.25 12.51 17.29
CA LEU A 350 -39.64 13.92 17.34
C LEU A 350 -41.14 14.11 17.54
N TYR A 351 -41.97 13.25 16.93
CA TYR A 351 -43.41 13.24 17.15
C TYR A 351 -43.78 12.91 18.60
N LEU A 352 -43.19 11.86 19.16
CA LEU A 352 -43.45 11.44 20.57
C LEU A 352 -43.00 12.53 21.56
N LEU A 353 -41.92 13.25 21.26
CA LEU A 353 -41.39 14.35 22.08
C LEU A 353 -42.14 15.67 21.83
N LYS A 354 -43.14 15.72 20.94
CA LYS A 354 -43.87 16.91 20.51
C LYS A 354 -42.98 18.04 19.99
N MET A 355 -41.84 17.69 19.39
CA MET A 355 -40.85 18.63 18.84
C MET A 355 -40.91 18.70 17.30
N LEU A 356 -42.04 18.44 16.69
CA LEU A 356 -42.22 18.48 15.25
C LEU A 356 -42.31 19.93 14.75
N ALA A 357 -41.19 20.47 14.33
CA ALA A 357 -41.07 21.77 13.69
C ALA A 357 -40.30 21.62 12.37
N SER A 358 -40.49 22.56 11.42
CA SER A 358 -39.82 22.49 10.12
C SER A 358 -38.31 22.43 10.22
N GLY A 359 -37.72 23.19 11.19
CA GLY A 359 -36.28 23.20 11.44
C GLY A 359 -35.75 21.86 12.00
N THR A 360 -36.48 21.23 12.94
CA THR A 360 -36.08 19.94 13.52
C THR A 360 -36.19 18.80 12.49
N MET A 361 -37.20 18.85 11.62
CA MET A 361 -37.35 17.87 10.52
C MET A 361 -36.24 18.01 9.47
N LEU A 362 -35.83 19.24 9.12
CA LEU A 362 -34.72 19.48 8.22
C LEU A 362 -33.41 18.92 8.81
N MET A 363 -33.11 19.21 10.08
CA MET A 363 -31.96 18.67 10.77
C MET A 363 -31.98 17.14 10.83
N ALA A 364 -33.13 16.54 11.14
CA ALA A 364 -33.29 15.09 11.11
C ALA A 364 -33.01 14.51 9.71
N GLY A 365 -33.46 15.18 8.66
CA GLY A 365 -33.16 14.79 7.29
C GLY A 365 -31.68 14.81 6.96
N ILE A 366 -30.97 15.88 7.33
CA ILE A 366 -29.53 16.02 7.11
C ILE A 366 -28.76 14.91 7.88
N VAL A 367 -29.04 14.72 9.16
CA VAL A 367 -28.40 13.70 10.00
C VAL A 367 -28.67 12.30 9.42
N SER A 368 -29.91 12.01 9.00
CA SER A 368 -30.26 10.72 8.38
C SER A 368 -29.52 10.48 7.08
N LEU A 369 -29.31 11.53 6.27
CA LEU A 369 -28.55 11.44 5.03
C LEU A 369 -27.06 11.08 5.32
N PHE A 370 -26.43 11.76 6.27
CA PHE A 370 -25.06 11.44 6.67
C PHE A 370 -24.94 9.99 7.21
N ALA A 371 -25.87 9.58 8.06
CA ALA A 371 -25.90 8.22 8.58
C ALA A 371 -26.09 7.16 7.46
N ALA A 372 -26.97 7.43 6.50
CA ALA A 372 -27.16 6.56 5.34
C ALA A 372 -25.90 6.46 4.46
N LEU A 373 -25.20 7.58 4.25
CA LEU A 373 -23.92 7.58 3.53
C LEU A 373 -22.87 6.71 4.28
N ILE A 374 -22.77 6.84 5.61
CA ILE A 374 -21.87 5.99 6.42
C ILE A 374 -22.20 4.50 6.22
N VAL A 375 -23.49 4.13 6.24
CA VAL A 375 -23.93 2.75 5.98
C VAL A 375 -23.48 2.28 4.59
N VAL A 376 -23.66 3.10 3.55
CA VAL A 376 -23.23 2.74 2.18
C VAL A 376 -21.72 2.60 2.10
N PHE A 377 -20.95 3.53 2.68
CA PHE A 377 -19.49 3.44 2.71
C PHE A 377 -18.99 2.21 3.47
N THR A 378 -19.62 1.84 4.59
CA THR A 378 -19.27 0.61 5.32
C THR A 378 -19.57 -0.65 4.51
N LEU A 379 -20.67 -0.67 3.76
CA LEU A 379 -21.01 -1.78 2.87
C LEU A 379 -20.06 -1.87 1.67
N ILE A 380 -19.60 -0.74 1.12
CA ILE A 380 -18.56 -0.70 0.08
C ILE A 380 -17.24 -1.23 0.64
N GLY A 381 -16.83 -0.80 1.82
CA GLY A 381 -15.61 -1.26 2.49
C GLY A 381 -15.60 -2.77 2.83
N GLN A 382 -16.77 -3.42 2.88
CA GLN A 382 -16.86 -4.87 3.00
C GLN A 382 -16.44 -5.61 1.72
N LEU A 383 -16.56 -4.98 0.56
CA LEU A 383 -15.98 -5.50 -0.69
C LEU A 383 -14.49 -5.20 -0.63
N LYS A 384 -13.70 -6.13 -0.06
CA LYS A 384 -12.23 -6.01 -0.04
C LYS A 384 -11.74 -6.05 -1.48
N GLN A 385 -11.58 -4.88 -2.07
CA GLN A 385 -10.92 -4.72 -3.34
C GLN A 385 -9.42 -4.93 -3.17
N ALA A 386 -8.79 -5.43 -4.20
CA ALA A 386 -7.34 -5.49 -4.29
C ALA A 386 -6.76 -4.07 -4.07
N ALA A 387 -5.74 -3.99 -3.25
CA ALA A 387 -5.08 -2.72 -2.93
C ALA A 387 -3.57 -2.91 -2.98
N SER A 388 -2.89 -1.97 -3.62
CA SER A 388 -1.42 -1.98 -3.65
C SER A 388 -0.85 -1.93 -2.24
N LYS A 389 0.14 -2.78 -1.99
CA LYS A 389 0.95 -2.73 -0.78
C LYS A 389 2.07 -1.72 -0.94
N THR A 390 2.00 -0.66 -0.18
CA THR A 390 3.03 0.41 -0.19
C THR A 390 4.18 0.15 0.77
N SER A 391 4.16 -0.93 1.55
CA SER A 391 5.13 -1.20 2.61
C SER A 391 5.70 -2.61 2.53
N ALA A 392 7.00 -2.73 2.75
CA ALA A 392 7.74 -3.98 2.93
C ALA A 392 7.94 -4.35 4.42
N ALA A 393 7.27 -3.68 5.36
CA ALA A 393 7.51 -3.89 6.80
C ALA A 393 7.30 -5.35 7.26
N GLY A 394 6.43 -6.11 6.58
CA GLY A 394 6.22 -7.54 6.84
C GLY A 394 7.38 -8.45 6.39
N TYR A 395 8.35 -7.91 5.69
CA TYR A 395 9.53 -8.60 5.15
C TYR A 395 10.83 -8.12 5.83
N SER A 396 10.73 -7.26 6.85
CA SER A 396 11.88 -6.86 7.66
C SER A 396 12.27 -8.00 8.58
N THR A 397 13.56 -8.36 8.58
CA THR A 397 14.12 -9.40 9.45
C THR A 397 14.32 -8.90 10.86
N GLU A 398 14.60 -7.61 11.00
CA GLU A 398 14.81 -6.93 12.28
C GLU A 398 14.06 -5.61 12.29
N GLY A 399 13.71 -5.11 13.48
CA GLY A 399 13.16 -3.77 13.64
C GLY A 399 14.17 -2.69 13.24
N CYS A 400 13.69 -1.45 13.04
CA CYS A 400 14.57 -0.34 12.71
C CYS A 400 15.64 -0.11 13.79
N GLN A 401 16.90 -0.23 13.41
CA GLN A 401 18.06 0.02 14.27
C GLN A 401 18.42 1.51 14.18
N LEU A 402 18.08 2.27 15.22
CA LEU A 402 18.39 3.70 15.27
C LEU A 402 19.87 3.95 15.57
N HIS A 403 20.50 4.77 14.73
CA HIS A 403 21.91 5.21 14.90
C HIS A 403 21.99 6.67 15.33
N VAL A 404 21.03 7.51 14.86
CA VAL A 404 20.97 8.95 15.19
C VAL A 404 19.57 9.30 15.65
N GLN A 405 19.52 9.96 16.80
CA GLN A 405 18.28 10.51 17.35
C GLN A 405 18.59 11.84 18.05
N TYR A 406 18.11 12.94 17.49
CA TYR A 406 18.10 14.21 18.21
C TYR A 406 16.88 15.07 17.87
N ASP A 407 16.48 15.87 18.84
CA ASP A 407 15.38 16.80 18.78
C ASP A 407 15.91 18.17 19.21
N ARG A 408 15.81 19.18 18.35
CA ARG A 408 16.28 20.53 18.63
C ARG A 408 15.17 21.54 18.48
N PHE A 409 14.97 22.36 19.51
CA PHE A 409 14.12 23.54 19.47
C PHE A 409 14.71 24.57 18.51
N LEU A 410 13.88 25.19 17.69
CA LEU A 410 14.27 26.28 16.79
C LEU A 410 13.79 27.63 17.33
N TYR A 411 12.49 27.79 17.42
CA TYR A 411 11.83 29.01 17.88
C TYR A 411 10.38 28.75 18.30
N ALA A 412 9.75 29.73 18.93
CA ALA A 412 8.34 29.70 19.27
C ALA A 412 7.61 30.94 18.76
N ASN A 413 6.43 30.74 18.21
CA ASN A 413 5.52 31.81 17.80
C ASN A 413 4.33 31.84 18.73
N THR A 414 3.98 33.02 19.22
CA THR A 414 2.81 33.23 20.11
C THR A 414 1.78 34.10 19.41
N THR A 415 0.58 33.57 19.26
CA THR A 415 -0.58 34.29 18.73
C THR A 415 -1.63 34.50 19.81
N ARG A 416 -2.29 35.67 19.79
CA ARG A 416 -3.35 36.02 20.72
C ARG A 416 -4.64 36.26 19.94
N ARG A 417 -5.71 35.58 20.31
CA ARG A 417 -7.04 35.74 19.73
C ARG A 417 -8.02 36.12 20.83
N LYS A 418 -8.79 37.21 20.65
CA LYS A 418 -9.84 37.57 21.59
C LYS A 418 -11.00 36.59 21.49
N ILE A 419 -11.44 36.06 22.63
CA ILE A 419 -12.57 35.15 22.73
C ILE A 419 -13.83 36.02 22.62
N GLU A 420 -14.56 35.95 21.48
CA GLU A 420 -15.88 36.57 21.36
C GLU A 420 -16.84 35.84 22.32
N SER A 421 -17.37 36.54 23.31
CA SER A 421 -18.41 36.03 24.19
C SER A 421 -19.68 35.82 23.38
N GLN A 422 -20.01 34.59 23.04
CA GLN A 422 -21.32 34.18 22.48
C GLN A 422 -22.42 34.28 23.57
N ASN A 423 -22.51 35.42 24.28
CA ASN A 423 -23.61 35.64 25.21
C ASN A 423 -24.00 37.12 25.20
N LYS A 424 -24.80 37.50 24.17
CA LYS A 424 -25.70 38.66 24.27
C LYS A 424 -26.80 38.61 23.22
N GLU A 425 -27.59 37.51 23.16
CA GLU A 425 -28.88 37.53 22.45
C GLU A 425 -29.81 36.42 22.96
N ALA A 426 -29.89 36.28 24.28
CA ALA A 426 -30.93 35.43 24.89
C ALA A 426 -31.60 36.18 26.08
N ALA A 427 -31.71 37.53 25.98
CA ALA A 427 -32.47 38.32 26.92
C ALA A 427 -32.88 39.65 26.23
N ALA A 428 -33.85 39.57 25.30
CA ALA A 428 -34.75 40.63 24.90
C ALA A 428 -36.03 40.03 24.37
#